data_9b08a6014bcfc8cbb5c4d61223d8c8b2
#
_entry.id   9b08a6014bcfc8cbb5c4d61223d8c8b2
#
_cell.length_a   1.000
_cell.length_b   1.000
_cell.length_c   1.000
_cell.angle_alpha   90.00
_cell.angle_beta   90.00
_cell.angle_gamma   90.00
#
_symmetry.space_group_name_H-M   'P 1'
#
loop_
_entity.id
_entity.type
_entity.pdbx_description
1 polymer ?
#
loop_
_entity_poly.entity_id
_entity_poly.type
_entity_poly.pdbx_seq_one_letter_code
_entity_poly.pdbx_strand_id
1 'polypeptide(L)'
;GSIWDLLMLPALFYQPAQLKRILVLGAGGGAVIHLLRHYAQPEVIDAIDLNPVHLWIARRFFDVTPSVANLVEADGVEWLNNHNGPRYDMIIDDMFGEEDGEPARAVDLDYRWLGTLRKQLSKNGVLVLNTLSSKNLRQAACFTNHQLSRSFKSAYQLDDPDYYNAIGAVFRQPVNARYFHKRLKEFPSKSQLDIRIRRIK
;
A
#
# COMPACT_ATOMS: atom_id res chain seq x y z
N GLY A 1 -15.92 -6.56 -3.68
CA GLY A 1 -14.77 -5.83 -4.23
C GLY A 1 -14.73 -4.42 -3.69
N SER A 2 -13.55 -3.96 -3.39
CA SER A 2 -13.33 -2.61 -2.86
C SER A 2 -11.91 -2.13 -3.23
N ILE A 3 -11.67 -0.84 -3.06
CA ILE A 3 -10.32 -0.25 -3.26
C ILE A 3 -9.29 -0.89 -2.33
N TRP A 4 -9.68 -1.34 -1.14
CA TRP A 4 -8.78 -2.01 -0.20
C TRP A 4 -8.30 -3.37 -0.71
N ASP A 5 -9.11 -4.07 -1.52
CA ASP A 5 -8.64 -5.28 -2.22
C ASP A 5 -7.50 -4.92 -3.16
N LEU A 6 -7.63 -3.84 -3.96
CA LEU A 6 -6.57 -3.37 -4.86
C LEU A 6 -5.27 -3.02 -4.12
N LEU A 7 -5.36 -2.44 -2.91
CA LEU A 7 -4.19 -2.11 -2.07
C LEU A 7 -3.47 -3.36 -1.55
N MET A 8 -4.22 -4.44 -1.27
CA MET A 8 -3.64 -5.70 -0.83
C MET A 8 -3.01 -6.49 -1.98
N LEU A 9 -3.59 -6.46 -3.19
CA LEU A 9 -3.17 -7.31 -4.31
C LEU A 9 -1.66 -7.32 -4.61
N PRO A 10 -0.88 -6.22 -4.46
CA PRO A 10 0.57 -6.27 -4.63
C PRO A 10 1.28 -7.28 -3.74
N ALA A 11 0.68 -7.67 -2.60
CA ALA A 11 1.23 -8.74 -1.76
C ALA A 11 1.22 -10.13 -2.44
N LEU A 12 0.34 -10.34 -3.43
CA LEU A 12 0.26 -11.59 -4.18
C LEU A 12 1.45 -11.84 -5.12
N PHE A 13 2.33 -10.85 -5.33
CA PHE A 13 3.62 -11.08 -5.99
C PHE A 13 4.61 -11.88 -5.13
N TYR A 14 4.33 -12.07 -3.85
CA TYR A 14 5.16 -12.75 -2.87
C TYR A 14 4.48 -14.01 -2.33
N GLN A 15 5.27 -14.94 -1.81
CA GLN A 15 4.72 -16.08 -1.08
C GLN A 15 4.15 -15.63 0.27
N PRO A 16 3.15 -16.33 0.83
CA PRO A 16 2.72 -16.09 2.21
C PRO A 16 3.92 -16.10 3.16
N ALA A 17 3.89 -15.25 4.17
CA ALA A 17 4.96 -15.03 5.15
C ALA A 17 6.30 -14.51 4.60
N GLN A 18 6.41 -14.21 3.29
CA GLN A 18 7.61 -13.60 2.71
C GLN A 18 7.71 -12.11 3.05
N LEU A 19 6.58 -11.40 3.10
CA LEU A 19 6.49 -10.01 3.56
C LEU A 19 6.32 -10.00 5.09
N LYS A 20 7.41 -9.96 5.83
CA LYS A 20 7.38 -10.10 7.29
C LYS A 20 6.85 -8.88 8.00
N ARG A 21 7.23 -7.71 7.54
CA ARG A 21 6.84 -6.42 8.13
C ARG A 21 6.14 -5.55 7.12
N ILE A 22 4.91 -5.14 7.44
CA ILE A 22 4.08 -4.30 6.58
C ILE A 22 3.75 -3.01 7.34
N LEU A 23 3.87 -1.87 6.65
CA LEU A 23 3.42 -0.57 7.12
C LEU A 23 2.22 -0.13 6.30
N VAL A 24 1.18 0.32 6.98
CA VAL A 24 0.00 0.95 6.38
C VAL A 24 -0.06 2.40 6.88
N LEU A 25 0.08 3.35 5.98
CA LEU A 25 -0.09 4.79 6.23
C LEU A 25 -1.48 5.19 5.73
N GLY A 26 -2.35 5.64 6.64
CA GLY A 26 -3.79 5.78 6.41
C GLY A 26 -4.51 4.45 6.67
N ALA A 27 -4.61 4.06 7.95
CA ALA A 27 -5.19 2.77 8.33
C ALA A 27 -6.71 2.70 8.11
N GLY A 28 -7.39 3.84 8.15
CA GLY A 28 -8.85 3.92 8.08
C GLY A 28 -9.52 2.97 9.08
N GLY A 29 -10.59 2.31 8.67
CA GLY A 29 -11.27 1.29 9.47
C GLY A 29 -10.57 -0.07 9.54
N GLY A 30 -9.38 -0.23 8.93
CA GLY A 30 -8.57 -1.46 9.02
C GLY A 30 -8.90 -2.54 7.99
N ALA A 31 -9.72 -2.27 6.99
CA ALA A 31 -10.15 -3.28 6.01
C ALA A 31 -8.97 -3.97 5.30
N VAL A 32 -7.96 -3.21 4.86
CA VAL A 32 -6.76 -3.77 4.20
C VAL A 32 -5.93 -4.64 5.16
N ILE A 33 -5.98 -4.38 6.45
CA ILE A 33 -5.20 -5.10 7.48
C ILE A 33 -5.59 -6.58 7.53
N HIS A 34 -6.90 -6.88 7.54
CA HIS A 34 -7.40 -8.25 7.54
C HIS A 34 -7.06 -8.99 6.25
N LEU A 35 -7.15 -8.32 5.11
CA LEU A 35 -6.74 -8.88 3.82
C LEU A 35 -5.25 -9.24 3.83
N LEU A 36 -4.40 -8.34 4.34
CA LEU A 36 -2.95 -8.60 4.48
C LEU A 36 -2.67 -9.77 5.42
N ARG A 37 -3.37 -9.86 6.57
CA ARG A 37 -3.22 -11.01 7.49
C ARG A 37 -3.57 -12.32 6.80
N HIS A 38 -4.65 -12.35 6.03
CA HIS A 38 -5.10 -13.56 5.35
C HIS A 38 -4.16 -13.97 4.20
N TYR A 39 -3.84 -13.03 3.29
CA TYR A 39 -3.14 -13.35 2.04
C TYR A 39 -1.62 -13.24 2.10
N ALA A 40 -1.07 -12.32 2.88
CA ALA A 40 0.36 -12.10 3.01
C ALA A 40 0.96 -12.79 4.24
N GLN A 41 0.20 -12.97 5.32
CA GLN A 41 0.60 -13.60 6.58
C GLN A 41 1.88 -12.99 7.18
N PRO A 42 1.94 -11.65 7.37
CA PRO A 42 3.11 -11.00 7.92
C PRO A 42 3.29 -11.30 9.41
N GLU A 43 4.52 -11.17 9.90
CA GLU A 43 4.83 -11.23 11.33
C GLU A 43 4.29 -9.97 12.04
N VAL A 44 4.47 -8.78 11.43
CA VAL A 44 4.10 -7.48 11.99
C VAL A 44 3.36 -6.65 10.96
N ILE A 45 2.28 -6.00 11.38
CA ILE A 45 1.64 -4.88 10.67
C ILE A 45 1.66 -3.70 11.62
N ASP A 46 2.31 -2.60 11.22
CA ASP A 46 2.19 -1.29 11.84
C ASP A 46 1.22 -0.47 10.98
N ALA A 47 0.19 0.10 11.59
CA ALA A 47 -0.87 0.83 10.89
C ALA A 47 -1.07 2.19 11.55
N ILE A 48 -0.78 3.24 10.80
CA ILE A 48 -0.73 4.62 11.28
C ILE A 48 -1.93 5.37 10.70
N ASP A 49 -2.64 6.07 11.55
CA ASP A 49 -3.71 6.98 11.14
C ASP A 49 -3.72 8.21 12.03
N LEU A 50 -3.97 9.37 11.43
CA LEU A 50 -4.08 10.64 12.14
C LEU A 50 -5.41 10.76 12.91
N ASN A 51 -6.45 10.08 12.41
CA ASN A 51 -7.80 10.20 12.95
C ASN A 51 -8.07 9.12 14.02
N PRO A 52 -8.19 9.48 15.31
CA PRO A 52 -8.47 8.52 16.38
C PRO A 52 -9.81 7.80 16.23
N VAL A 53 -10.78 8.41 15.53
CA VAL A 53 -12.09 7.77 15.26
C VAL A 53 -11.93 6.59 14.31
N HIS A 54 -11.06 6.69 13.29
CA HIS A 54 -10.75 5.57 12.40
C HIS A 54 -10.17 4.40 13.18
N LEU A 55 -9.21 4.67 14.06
CA LEU A 55 -8.57 3.64 14.89
C LEU A 55 -9.54 3.03 15.91
N TRP A 56 -10.47 3.84 16.44
CA TRP A 56 -11.53 3.34 17.30
C TRP A 56 -12.47 2.41 16.51
N ILE A 57 -12.87 2.79 15.29
CA ILE A 57 -13.69 1.96 14.40
C ILE A 57 -12.98 0.65 14.10
N ALA A 58 -11.69 0.71 13.73
CA ALA A 58 -10.88 -0.47 13.44
C ALA A 58 -10.88 -1.47 14.62
N ARG A 59 -10.70 -0.96 15.84
CA ARG A 59 -10.72 -1.80 17.07
C ARG A 59 -12.11 -2.32 17.39
N ARG A 60 -13.13 -1.47 17.28
CA ARG A 60 -14.48 -1.75 17.81
C ARG A 60 -15.35 -2.58 16.88
N PHE A 61 -15.24 -2.35 15.57
CA PHE A 61 -16.13 -2.92 14.56
C PHE A 61 -15.42 -3.88 13.59
N PHE A 62 -14.10 -3.77 13.48
CA PHE A 62 -13.32 -4.61 12.58
C PHE A 62 -12.35 -5.53 13.33
N ASP A 63 -12.45 -5.66 14.66
CA ASP A 63 -11.64 -6.57 15.48
C ASP A 63 -10.12 -6.46 15.23
N VAL A 64 -9.61 -5.26 14.91
CA VAL A 64 -8.17 -5.04 14.78
C VAL A 64 -7.56 -4.95 16.18
N THR A 65 -7.30 -6.12 16.75
CA THR A 65 -6.65 -6.27 18.05
C THR A 65 -5.13 -6.11 17.95
N PRO A 66 -4.39 -5.96 19.06
CA PRO A 66 -2.92 -5.93 19.05
C PRO A 66 -2.26 -7.17 18.43
N SER A 67 -2.94 -8.32 18.41
CA SER A 67 -2.45 -9.53 17.71
C SER A 67 -2.64 -9.46 16.20
N VAL A 68 -3.51 -8.57 15.71
CA VAL A 68 -3.76 -8.35 14.29
C VAL A 68 -2.84 -7.26 13.74
N ALA A 69 -2.78 -6.10 14.38
CA ALA A 69 -1.89 -5.00 13.97
C ALA A 69 -1.61 -4.04 15.13
N ASN A 70 -0.49 -3.35 15.07
CA ASN A 70 -0.17 -2.23 15.93
C ASN A 70 -0.83 -0.97 15.36
N LEU A 71 -1.93 -0.52 15.95
CA LEU A 71 -2.61 0.71 15.56
C LEU A 71 -2.00 1.89 16.31
N VAL A 72 -1.47 2.86 15.57
CA VAL A 72 -0.78 4.04 16.11
C VAL A 72 -1.50 5.30 15.64
N GLU A 73 -1.93 6.14 16.60
CA GLU A 73 -2.43 7.49 16.34
C GLU A 73 -1.26 8.44 16.16
N ALA A 74 -1.00 8.86 14.92
CA ALA A 74 0.08 9.78 14.60
C ALA A 74 -0.08 10.37 13.20
N ASP A 75 0.57 11.51 12.94
CA ASP A 75 0.85 11.97 11.59
C ASP A 75 1.82 10.99 10.91
N GLY A 76 1.41 10.43 9.77
CA GLY A 76 2.18 9.39 9.08
C GLY A 76 3.53 9.87 8.57
N VAL A 77 3.66 11.15 8.19
CA VAL A 77 4.91 11.77 7.73
C VAL A 77 5.87 11.95 8.90
N GLU A 78 5.39 12.50 10.00
CA GLU A 78 6.19 12.72 11.21
C GLU A 78 6.63 11.38 11.80
N TRP A 79 5.71 10.44 11.92
CA TRP A 79 5.99 9.10 12.43
C TRP A 79 7.08 8.40 11.61
N LEU A 80 6.96 8.43 10.28
CA LEU A 80 7.92 7.75 9.40
C LEU A 80 9.30 8.41 9.40
N ASN A 81 9.35 9.75 9.51
CA ASN A 81 10.62 10.49 9.62
C ASN A 81 11.37 10.17 10.92
N ASN A 82 10.65 9.86 11.99
CA ASN A 82 11.20 9.51 13.31
C ASN A 82 11.41 8.00 13.47
N HIS A 83 10.98 7.17 12.51
CA HIS A 83 11.09 5.72 12.60
C HIS A 83 12.54 5.26 12.45
N ASN A 84 13.08 4.67 13.51
CA ASN A 84 14.44 4.11 13.56
C ASN A 84 14.45 2.57 13.69
N GLY A 85 13.28 1.94 13.52
CA GLY A 85 13.11 0.50 13.61
C GLY A 85 13.55 -0.25 12.35
N PRO A 86 13.30 -1.57 12.31
CA PRO A 86 13.55 -2.40 11.13
C PRO A 86 12.74 -1.93 9.93
N ARG A 87 13.33 -2.05 8.74
CA ARG A 87 12.66 -1.69 7.48
C ARG A 87 11.47 -2.59 7.20
N TYR A 88 10.53 -2.07 6.40
CA TYR A 88 9.32 -2.76 5.97
C TYR A 88 9.52 -3.47 4.64
N ASP A 89 8.90 -4.64 4.48
CA ASP A 89 8.89 -5.38 3.23
C ASP A 89 7.78 -4.88 2.30
N MET A 90 6.73 -4.28 2.87
CA MET A 90 5.68 -3.61 2.13
C MET A 90 5.30 -2.33 2.86
N ILE A 91 5.17 -1.25 2.11
CA ILE A 91 4.62 0.01 2.62
C ILE A 91 3.44 0.38 1.73
N ILE A 92 2.27 0.55 2.34
CA ILE A 92 1.07 1.06 1.68
C ILE A 92 0.92 2.54 2.06
N ASP A 93 0.93 3.40 1.06
CA ASP A 93 0.69 4.83 1.19
C ASP A 93 -0.74 5.13 0.70
N ASP A 94 -1.67 5.19 1.66
CA ASP A 94 -3.10 5.45 1.50
C ASP A 94 -3.53 6.68 2.29
N MET A 95 -2.64 7.69 2.36
CA MET A 95 -2.93 8.93 3.11
C MET A 95 -3.76 9.88 2.27
N PHE A 96 -5.04 9.92 2.59
CA PHE A 96 -6.01 10.82 2.00
C PHE A 96 -6.64 11.73 3.05
N GLY A 97 -7.01 12.91 2.61
CA GLY A 97 -7.82 13.88 3.31
C GLY A 97 -8.93 14.38 2.39
N GLU A 98 -9.40 15.56 2.69
CA GLU A 98 -10.42 16.26 1.92
C GLU A 98 -9.91 17.66 1.57
N GLU A 99 -10.12 18.09 0.34
CA GLU A 99 -9.85 19.43 -0.15
C GLU A 99 -11.08 19.87 -0.95
N ASP A 100 -11.71 20.97 -0.53
CA ASP A 100 -12.94 21.51 -1.14
C ASP A 100 -14.10 20.48 -1.26
N GLY A 101 -14.22 19.56 -0.30
CA GLY A 101 -15.26 18.52 -0.28
C GLY A 101 -14.94 17.27 -1.12
N GLU A 102 -13.78 17.23 -1.76
CA GLU A 102 -13.35 16.11 -2.59
C GLU A 102 -12.17 15.36 -1.96
N PRO A 103 -12.07 14.03 -2.17
CA PRO A 103 -10.91 13.27 -1.70
C PRO A 103 -9.63 13.79 -2.33
N ALA A 104 -8.64 14.11 -1.50
CA ALA A 104 -7.32 14.58 -1.94
C ALA A 104 -6.22 13.81 -1.20
N ARG A 105 -5.08 13.64 -1.86
CA ARG A 105 -3.92 13.07 -1.16
C ARG A 105 -3.40 14.06 -0.13
N ALA A 106 -3.19 13.59 1.09
CA ALA A 106 -2.63 14.39 2.17
C ALA A 106 -1.15 14.75 1.93
N VAL A 107 -0.43 13.96 1.11
CA VAL A 107 0.99 14.16 0.80
C VAL A 107 1.24 13.90 -0.69
N ASP A 108 1.94 14.81 -1.33
CA ASP A 108 2.35 14.65 -2.73
C ASP A 108 3.35 13.52 -2.92
N LEU A 109 3.26 12.80 -4.04
CA LEU A 109 4.21 11.74 -4.42
C LEU A 109 5.49 12.32 -5.04
N ASP A 110 6.05 13.34 -4.36
CA ASP A 110 7.25 14.03 -4.77
C ASP A 110 8.55 13.23 -4.46
N TYR A 111 9.68 13.80 -4.85
CA TYR A 111 10.99 13.19 -4.59
C TYR A 111 11.29 13.04 -3.09
N ARG A 112 10.89 14.01 -2.28
CA ARG A 112 11.18 14.05 -0.85
C ARG A 112 10.43 12.94 -0.12
N TRP A 113 9.12 12.87 -0.34
CA TRP A 113 8.26 11.87 0.28
C TRP A 113 8.59 10.45 -0.16
N LEU A 114 8.66 10.20 -1.47
CA LEU A 114 9.00 8.87 -1.98
C LEU A 114 10.45 8.47 -1.63
N GLY A 115 11.35 9.43 -1.45
CA GLY A 115 12.69 9.20 -0.91
C GLY A 115 12.68 8.70 0.53
N THR A 116 11.80 9.26 1.37
CA THR A 116 11.59 8.82 2.76
C THR A 116 11.01 7.40 2.79
N LEU A 117 9.93 7.14 2.05
CA LEU A 117 9.34 5.80 1.93
C LEU A 117 10.39 4.76 1.46
N ARG A 118 11.17 5.08 0.42
CA ARG A 118 12.22 4.19 -0.07
C ARG A 118 13.30 3.87 0.96
N LYS A 119 13.67 4.81 1.83
CA LYS A 119 14.67 4.58 2.91
C LYS A 119 14.15 3.56 3.92
N GLN A 120 12.88 3.57 4.22
CA GLN A 120 12.23 2.65 5.15
C GLN A 120 11.84 1.30 4.52
N LEU A 121 11.95 1.18 3.20
CA LEU A 121 11.64 -0.06 2.48
C LEU A 121 12.84 -1.00 2.44
N SER A 122 12.64 -2.29 2.68
CA SER A 122 13.67 -3.34 2.61
C SER A 122 14.20 -3.52 1.17
N LYS A 123 15.31 -4.23 1.02
CA LYS A 123 15.97 -4.43 -0.30
C LYS A 123 15.08 -5.16 -1.31
N ASN A 124 14.16 -5.98 -0.85
CA ASN A 124 13.23 -6.76 -1.68
C ASN A 124 11.79 -6.25 -1.58
N GLY A 125 11.60 -5.08 -0.99
CA GLY A 125 10.29 -4.57 -0.64
C GLY A 125 9.49 -4.00 -1.82
N VAL A 126 8.21 -3.81 -1.57
CA VAL A 126 7.23 -3.17 -2.46
C VAL A 126 6.64 -1.94 -1.81
N LEU A 127 6.59 -0.86 -2.57
CA LEU A 127 5.85 0.36 -2.23
C LEU A 127 4.53 0.34 -3.00
N VAL A 128 3.43 0.47 -2.27
CA VAL A 128 2.07 0.54 -2.81
C VAL A 128 1.55 1.96 -2.65
N LEU A 129 1.16 2.56 -3.75
CA LEU A 129 0.73 3.96 -3.82
C LEU A 129 -0.73 4.00 -4.25
N ASN A 130 -1.62 4.51 -3.40
CA ASN A 130 -2.97 4.86 -3.81
C ASN A 130 -2.96 6.25 -4.46
N THR A 131 -3.51 6.35 -5.67
CA THR A 131 -3.61 7.61 -6.40
C THR A 131 -5.00 7.81 -6.97
N LEU A 132 -5.42 9.07 -7.14
CA LEU A 132 -6.75 9.43 -7.68
C LEU A 132 -6.95 9.03 -9.15
N SER A 133 -5.85 8.76 -9.87
CA SER A 133 -5.93 8.37 -11.28
C SER A 133 -4.62 7.78 -11.79
N SER A 134 -4.69 7.09 -12.94
CA SER A 134 -3.50 6.65 -13.68
C SER A 134 -2.57 7.82 -14.07
N LYS A 135 -3.10 9.02 -14.29
CA LYS A 135 -2.31 10.22 -14.58
C LYS A 135 -1.48 10.62 -13.37
N ASN A 136 -2.11 10.72 -12.19
CA ASN A 136 -1.41 11.04 -10.94
C ASN A 136 -0.32 10.01 -10.63
N LEU A 137 -0.61 8.71 -10.81
CA LEU A 137 0.38 7.66 -10.61
C LEU A 137 1.62 7.87 -11.49
N ARG A 138 1.43 8.17 -12.79
CA ARG A 138 2.56 8.37 -13.71
C ARG A 138 3.37 9.62 -13.43
N GLN A 139 2.80 10.61 -12.74
CA GLN A 139 3.48 11.84 -12.32
C GLN A 139 4.29 11.65 -11.03
N ALA A 140 4.10 10.54 -10.30
CA ALA A 140 4.86 10.25 -9.09
C ALA A 140 6.38 10.22 -9.36
N ALA A 141 7.16 10.75 -8.41
CA ALA A 141 8.61 10.92 -8.59
C ALA A 141 9.37 9.59 -8.76
N CYS A 142 8.80 8.45 -8.37
CA CYS A 142 9.39 7.14 -8.68
C CYS A 142 9.41 6.81 -10.18
N PHE A 143 8.66 7.54 -11.01
CA PHE A 143 8.67 7.42 -12.47
C PHE A 143 9.32 8.62 -13.16
N THR A 144 9.17 9.82 -12.63
CA THR A 144 9.61 11.07 -13.27
C THR A 144 11.00 11.52 -12.82
N ASN A 145 11.44 11.16 -11.61
CA ASN A 145 12.78 11.51 -11.13
C ASN A 145 13.78 10.38 -11.44
N HIS A 146 14.82 10.68 -12.19
CA HIS A 146 15.80 9.70 -12.65
C HIS A 146 16.54 8.96 -11.52
N GLN A 147 16.92 9.67 -10.44
CA GLN A 147 17.64 9.06 -9.33
C GLN A 147 16.76 8.09 -8.53
N LEU A 148 15.52 8.51 -8.24
CA LEU A 148 14.59 7.69 -7.48
C LEU A 148 14.10 6.49 -8.30
N SER A 149 13.82 6.70 -9.59
CA SER A 149 13.40 5.64 -10.50
C SER A 149 14.39 4.47 -10.56
N ARG A 150 15.70 4.72 -10.54
CA ARG A 150 16.74 3.67 -10.54
C ARG A 150 16.67 2.74 -9.32
N SER A 151 16.08 3.20 -8.23
CA SER A 151 15.93 2.41 -7.00
C SER A 151 14.87 1.32 -7.10
N PHE A 152 14.03 1.37 -8.13
CA PHE A 152 12.96 0.42 -8.38
C PHE A 152 13.18 -0.31 -9.70
N LYS A 153 12.99 -1.62 -9.73
CA LYS A 153 13.33 -2.49 -10.87
C LYS A 153 12.12 -2.94 -11.67
N SER A 154 10.94 -2.89 -11.09
CA SER A 154 9.67 -3.13 -11.80
C SER A 154 8.54 -2.36 -11.13
N ALA A 155 7.52 -2.06 -11.91
CA ALA A 155 6.30 -1.45 -11.40
C ALA A 155 5.09 -1.94 -12.20
N TYR A 156 3.98 -2.09 -11.51
CA TYR A 156 2.68 -2.42 -12.07
C TYR A 156 1.64 -1.40 -11.59
N GLN A 157 0.70 -1.11 -12.48
CA GLN A 157 -0.54 -0.42 -12.14
C GLN A 157 -1.65 -1.46 -12.02
N LEU A 158 -2.41 -1.36 -10.94
CA LEU A 158 -3.63 -2.12 -10.71
C LEU A 158 -4.78 -1.12 -10.66
N ASP A 159 -5.82 -1.39 -11.40
CA ASP A 159 -7.05 -0.59 -11.41
C ASP A 159 -8.26 -1.49 -11.65
N ASP A 160 -9.42 -0.94 -11.35
CA ASP A 160 -10.72 -1.51 -11.63
C ASP A 160 -11.59 -0.43 -12.27
N PRO A 161 -12.36 -0.71 -13.34
CA PRO A 161 -13.17 0.29 -14.04
C PRO A 161 -14.18 1.02 -13.18
N ASP A 162 -14.63 0.39 -12.09
CA ASP A 162 -15.64 0.95 -11.19
C ASP A 162 -15.05 1.97 -10.20
N TYR A 163 -13.70 2.10 -10.17
CA TYR A 163 -13.00 3.05 -9.32
C TYR A 163 -12.12 4.00 -10.14
N TYR A 164 -12.09 5.27 -9.75
CA TYR A 164 -11.16 6.24 -10.35
C TYR A 164 -9.71 6.01 -9.95
N ASN A 165 -9.50 5.38 -8.79
CA ASN A 165 -8.18 5.15 -8.22
C ASN A 165 -7.30 4.26 -9.11
N ALA A 166 -6.02 4.58 -9.13
CA ALA A 166 -4.99 3.71 -9.69
C ALA A 166 -3.97 3.37 -8.61
N ILE A 167 -3.75 2.07 -8.39
CA ILE A 167 -2.80 1.58 -7.41
C ILE A 167 -1.48 1.28 -8.10
N GLY A 168 -0.42 1.96 -7.66
CA GLY A 168 0.94 1.70 -8.10
C GLY A 168 1.64 0.69 -7.19
N ALA A 169 2.05 -0.45 -7.73
CA ALA A 169 2.93 -1.40 -7.04
C ALA A 169 4.35 -1.24 -7.57
N VAL A 170 5.27 -0.69 -6.76
CA VAL A 170 6.61 -0.28 -7.19
C VAL A 170 7.65 -1.10 -6.43
N PHE A 171 8.34 -2.00 -7.11
CA PHE A 171 9.19 -3.03 -6.53
C PHE A 171 10.67 -2.66 -6.59
N ARG A 172 11.39 -2.91 -5.50
CA ARG A 172 12.85 -2.72 -5.46
C ARG A 172 13.62 -3.80 -6.22
N GLN A 173 13.00 -4.94 -6.50
CA GLN A 173 13.55 -6.03 -7.30
C GLN A 173 12.63 -6.37 -8.47
N PRO A 174 13.13 -7.02 -9.51
CA PRO A 174 12.28 -7.61 -10.53
C PRO A 174 11.32 -8.63 -9.91
N VAL A 175 10.06 -8.59 -10.30
CA VAL A 175 9.05 -9.55 -9.86
C VAL A 175 8.40 -10.26 -11.04
N ASN A 176 7.89 -11.46 -10.78
CA ASN A 176 7.28 -12.31 -11.80
C ASN A 176 5.74 -12.24 -11.75
N ALA A 177 5.14 -11.61 -12.75
CA ALA A 177 3.68 -11.51 -12.86
C ALA A 177 2.97 -12.87 -13.01
N ARG A 178 3.67 -13.94 -13.48
CA ARG A 178 3.06 -15.29 -13.54
C ARG A 178 2.69 -15.80 -12.15
N TYR A 179 3.55 -15.52 -11.17
CA TYR A 179 3.26 -15.91 -9.78
C TYR A 179 2.07 -15.14 -9.22
N PHE A 180 2.00 -13.83 -9.47
CA PHE A 180 0.85 -13.01 -9.14
C PHE A 180 -0.45 -13.57 -9.73
N HIS A 181 -0.48 -13.85 -11.04
CA HIS A 181 -1.67 -14.41 -11.69
C HIS A 181 -2.06 -15.80 -11.17
N LYS A 182 -1.09 -16.62 -10.73
CA LYS A 182 -1.38 -17.88 -10.06
C LYS A 182 -2.10 -17.63 -8.74
N ARG A 183 -1.56 -16.75 -7.89
CA ARG A 183 -2.13 -16.40 -6.60
C ARG A 183 -3.48 -15.70 -6.71
N LEU A 184 -3.66 -14.87 -7.75
CA LEU A 184 -4.94 -14.19 -8.00
C LEU A 184 -6.10 -15.18 -8.24
N LYS A 185 -5.83 -16.37 -8.76
CA LYS A 185 -6.85 -17.42 -8.91
C LYS A 185 -7.35 -17.98 -7.58
N GLU A 186 -6.55 -17.85 -6.53
CA GLU A 186 -6.89 -18.24 -5.14
C GLU A 186 -7.75 -17.17 -4.45
N PHE A 187 -7.79 -15.95 -5.04
CA PHE A 187 -8.65 -14.88 -4.58
C PHE A 187 -10.11 -15.21 -4.91
N PRO A 188 -11.06 -15.03 -3.97
CA PRO A 188 -12.44 -15.43 -4.21
C PRO A 188 -13.01 -14.76 -5.46
N SER A 189 -13.53 -15.54 -6.39
CA SER A 189 -14.19 -15.05 -7.62
C SER A 189 -15.44 -14.20 -7.35
N LYS A 190 -15.85 -14.12 -6.08
CA LYS A 190 -16.91 -13.25 -5.58
C LYS A 190 -16.46 -11.81 -5.32
N SER A 191 -15.15 -11.50 -5.37
CA SER A 191 -14.72 -10.12 -5.50
C SER A 191 -15.22 -9.67 -6.88
N GLN A 192 -16.17 -8.76 -6.90
CA GLN A 192 -16.77 -8.21 -8.13
C GLN A 192 -15.81 -7.26 -8.86
N LEU A 193 -14.50 -7.37 -8.59
CA LEU A 193 -13.47 -6.53 -9.21
C LEU A 193 -13.12 -7.06 -10.60
N ASP A 194 -13.21 -6.20 -11.60
CA ASP A 194 -12.59 -6.39 -12.93
C ASP A 194 -11.14 -5.91 -12.89
N ILE A 195 -10.30 -6.66 -12.15
CA ILE A 195 -8.92 -6.26 -11.87
C ILE A 195 -8.10 -6.22 -13.16
N ARG A 196 -7.63 -5.04 -13.50
CA ARG A 196 -6.68 -4.80 -14.59
C ARG A 196 -5.29 -4.60 -14.00
N ILE A 197 -4.34 -5.39 -14.49
CA ILE A 197 -2.94 -5.24 -14.14
C ILE A 197 -2.11 -4.91 -15.37
N ARG A 198 -1.34 -3.83 -15.31
CA ARG A 198 -0.46 -3.40 -16.39
C ARG A 198 0.93 -3.15 -15.87
N ARG A 199 1.95 -3.73 -16.53
CA ARG A 199 3.33 -3.38 -16.24
C ARG A 199 3.61 -1.97 -16.78
N ILE A 200 4.18 -1.11 -15.92
CA ILE A 200 4.51 0.27 -16.26
C ILE A 200 6.01 0.57 -16.12
N LYS A 201 6.77 -0.42 -15.59
CA LYS A 201 8.23 -0.44 -15.59
C LYS A 201 8.79 -1.86 -15.58
#